data_1d0cf5707d6118bc50e5bed89354f4ec
#
_entry.id   1d0cf5707d6118bc50e5bed89354f4ec
#
_cell.length_a   1.000
_cell.length_b   1.000
_cell.length_c   1.000
_cell.angle_alpha   90.00
_cell.angle_beta   90.00
_cell.angle_gamma   90.00
#
_symmetry.space_group_name_H-M   'P 1'
#
loop_
_entity.id
_entity.type
_entity.pdbx_description
1 polymer ?
#
loop_
_entity_poly.entity_id
_entity_poly.type
_entity_poly.pdbx_seq_one_letter_code
_entity_poly.pdbx_strand_id
1 'polypeptide(L)'
;MRAITNVRIYDYDQYIENGYVVFEQKIVKVGKMSDFKDDGYQVIDGKGQLLLPNFVCNHAHIYSIFARGLSLPFNPKNFLEILDQMWWRIDAQIDNETTFYSGIVAGKEFIENGVTTVIDHHASGLDINKSLTQLKKSLVDTLGLRAILCFETSDRYEVKDCIKESVRRYILFLRFP
;
A
#
# COMPACT_ATOMS: atom_id res chain seq x y z
N MET A 1 3.24 -11.08 23.93
CA MET A 1 4.33 -10.83 22.95
C MET A 1 4.54 -12.06 22.08
N ARG A 2 5.09 -11.90 20.87
CA ARG A 2 5.44 -12.95 19.92
C ARG A 2 6.92 -12.91 19.61
N ALA A 3 7.49 -14.07 19.25
CA ALA A 3 8.87 -14.15 18.78
C ALA A 3 8.95 -14.90 17.45
N ILE A 4 9.69 -14.38 16.50
CA ILE A 4 10.14 -15.11 15.31
C ILE A 4 11.55 -15.57 15.58
N THR A 5 11.82 -16.86 15.45
CA THR A 5 13.12 -17.48 15.76
C THR A 5 13.67 -18.20 14.54
N ASN A 6 14.96 -18.56 14.57
CA ASN A 6 15.63 -19.30 13.50
C ASN A 6 15.46 -18.62 12.14
N VAL A 7 15.72 -17.31 12.07
CA VAL A 7 15.66 -16.49 10.84
C VAL A 7 17.03 -15.87 10.56
N ARG A 8 17.32 -15.71 9.25
CA ARG A 8 18.35 -14.78 8.80
C ARG A 8 17.74 -13.39 8.81
N ILE A 9 18.40 -12.41 9.40
CA ILE A 9 17.88 -11.05 9.51
C ILE A 9 18.77 -10.11 8.73
N TYR A 10 18.18 -9.28 7.87
CA TYR A 10 18.87 -8.19 7.20
C TYR A 10 18.00 -6.93 7.24
N ASP A 11 18.50 -5.86 7.85
CA ASP A 11 17.78 -4.60 8.04
C ASP A 11 18.31 -3.45 7.17
N TYR A 12 19.07 -3.80 6.12
CA TYR A 12 19.81 -2.93 5.19
C TYR A 12 21.12 -2.38 5.73
N ASP A 13 21.40 -2.54 7.01
CA ASP A 13 22.63 -2.13 7.66
C ASP A 13 23.40 -3.33 8.24
N GLN A 14 22.67 -4.22 8.92
CA GLN A 14 23.24 -5.37 9.61
C GLN A 14 22.68 -6.69 9.08
N TYR A 15 23.51 -7.74 9.13
CA TYR A 15 23.12 -9.10 8.81
C TYR A 15 23.36 -10.05 9.98
N ILE A 16 22.35 -10.81 10.35
CA ILE A 16 22.42 -11.85 11.38
C ILE A 16 22.06 -13.19 10.72
N GLU A 17 23.04 -14.11 10.65
CA GLU A 17 22.88 -15.41 9.98
C GLU A 17 21.82 -16.30 10.63
N ASN A 18 21.71 -16.29 11.96
CA ASN A 18 20.68 -17.01 12.71
C ASN A 18 20.27 -16.14 13.90
N GLY A 19 19.07 -15.58 13.80
CA GLY A 19 18.58 -14.59 14.74
C GLY A 19 17.14 -14.81 15.17
N TYR A 20 16.70 -13.89 16.01
CA TYR A 20 15.33 -13.81 16.48
C TYR A 20 14.86 -12.36 16.57
N VAL A 21 13.55 -12.17 16.48
CA VAL A 21 12.88 -10.89 16.71
C VAL A 21 11.72 -11.11 17.67
N VAL A 22 11.69 -10.34 18.78
CA VAL A 22 10.54 -10.26 19.69
C VAL A 22 9.75 -9.01 19.40
N PHE A 23 8.45 -9.14 19.30
CA PHE A 23 7.57 -8.03 18.93
C PHE A 23 6.17 -8.18 19.52
N GLU A 24 5.47 -7.08 19.54
CA GLU A 24 4.02 -6.98 19.75
C GLU A 24 3.45 -6.04 18.72
N GLN A 25 3.20 -4.78 19.07
CA GLN A 25 2.89 -3.71 18.10
C GLN A 25 4.18 -3.08 17.53
N LYS A 26 5.26 -3.17 18.30
CA LYS A 26 6.60 -2.71 17.90
C LYS A 26 7.60 -3.83 18.10
N ILE A 27 8.73 -3.73 17.40
CA ILE A 27 9.89 -4.58 17.65
C ILE A 27 10.44 -4.20 19.02
N VAL A 28 10.54 -5.20 19.90
CA VAL A 28 11.03 -5.04 21.27
C VAL A 28 12.49 -5.46 21.36
N LYS A 29 12.86 -6.54 20.65
CA LYS A 29 14.21 -7.09 20.72
C LYS A 29 14.58 -7.77 19.41
N VAL A 30 15.82 -7.59 18.96
CA VAL A 30 16.44 -8.31 17.86
C VAL A 30 17.78 -8.83 18.35
N GLY A 31 18.16 -10.06 17.98
CA GLY A 31 19.45 -10.60 18.39
C GLY A 31 19.79 -11.93 17.73
N LYS A 32 20.97 -12.45 18.08
CA LYS A 32 21.41 -13.78 17.64
C LYS A 32 20.64 -14.85 18.40
N MET A 33 20.37 -15.99 17.77
CA MET A 33 19.67 -17.13 18.42
C MET A 33 20.41 -17.62 19.69
N SER A 34 21.75 -17.51 19.75
CA SER A 34 22.50 -17.84 20.95
C SER A 34 22.06 -17.08 22.21
N ASP A 35 21.50 -15.89 22.02
CA ASP A 35 21.11 -14.98 23.09
C ASP A 35 19.59 -15.02 23.36
N PHE A 36 18.86 -15.86 22.63
CA PHE A 36 17.42 -16.00 22.79
C PHE A 36 17.08 -16.65 24.14
N LYS A 37 16.16 -16.02 24.84
CA LYS A 37 15.53 -16.59 26.05
C LYS A 37 14.03 -16.58 25.83
N ASP A 38 13.43 -17.73 26.01
CA ASP A 38 11.98 -17.85 25.92
C ASP A 38 11.36 -17.41 27.26
N ASP A 39 10.76 -16.25 27.24
CA ASP A 39 10.05 -15.67 28.37
C ASP A 39 8.53 -15.88 28.26
N GLY A 40 8.10 -17.00 27.66
CA GLY A 40 6.70 -17.34 27.44
C GLY A 40 6.08 -16.67 26.21
N TYR A 41 6.88 -16.44 25.18
CA TYR A 41 6.42 -15.89 23.92
C TYR A 41 5.62 -16.89 23.09
N GLN A 42 4.67 -16.42 22.28
CA GLN A 42 4.16 -17.18 21.17
C GLN A 42 5.22 -17.26 20.08
N VAL A 43 5.92 -18.41 19.98
CA VAL A 43 7.06 -18.58 19.09
C VAL A 43 6.61 -18.99 17.70
N ILE A 44 7.17 -18.35 16.67
CA ILE A 44 7.04 -18.69 15.26
C ILE A 44 8.44 -19.10 14.77
N ASP A 45 8.59 -20.36 14.37
CA ASP A 45 9.84 -20.84 13.78
C ASP A 45 9.96 -20.36 12.32
N GLY A 46 10.93 -19.53 12.04
CA GLY A 46 11.19 -18.98 10.71
C GLY A 46 11.95 -19.91 9.77
N LYS A 47 12.40 -21.09 10.25
CA LYS A 47 13.01 -22.16 9.43
C LYS A 47 14.14 -21.70 8.51
N GLY A 48 14.97 -20.78 8.97
CA GLY A 48 16.07 -20.23 8.19
C GLY A 48 15.66 -19.24 7.08
N GLN A 49 14.39 -18.81 7.04
CA GLN A 49 13.94 -17.78 6.08
C GLN A 49 14.59 -16.45 6.37
N LEU A 50 14.66 -15.59 5.34
CA LEU A 50 15.17 -14.24 5.45
C LEU A 50 14.06 -13.30 5.94
N LEU A 51 14.32 -12.62 7.05
CA LEU A 51 13.47 -11.57 7.61
C LEU A 51 14.04 -10.21 7.19
N LEU A 52 13.20 -9.40 6.58
CA LEU A 52 13.50 -8.05 6.10
C LEU A 52 12.53 -7.03 6.70
N PRO A 53 12.91 -5.75 6.78
CA PRO A 53 11.94 -4.68 6.93
C PRO A 53 10.92 -4.68 5.80
N ASN A 54 9.70 -4.24 6.11
CA ASN A 54 8.62 -4.17 5.14
C ASN A 54 8.93 -3.19 4.00
N PHE A 55 8.36 -3.45 2.83
CA PHE A 55 8.50 -2.57 1.68
C PHE A 55 7.53 -1.38 1.74
N VAL A 56 7.96 -0.29 1.12
CA VAL A 56 7.17 0.90 0.86
C VAL A 56 6.98 1.04 -0.64
N CYS A 57 5.73 1.00 -1.11
CA CYS A 57 5.40 1.38 -2.47
C CYS A 57 5.21 2.90 -2.50
N ASN A 58 6.21 3.62 -2.98
CA ASN A 58 6.22 5.08 -2.97
C ASN A 58 5.58 5.73 -4.21
N HIS A 59 5.05 4.93 -5.14
CA HIS A 59 4.35 5.40 -6.33
C HIS A 59 3.31 4.36 -6.75
N ALA A 60 2.04 4.67 -6.54
CA ALA A 60 0.93 3.83 -6.95
C ALA A 60 -0.19 4.66 -7.60
N HIS A 61 -0.94 3.99 -8.46
CA HIS A 61 -2.20 4.43 -9.03
C HIS A 61 -3.21 3.30 -8.84
N ILE A 62 -3.73 3.18 -7.63
CA ILE A 62 -4.51 2.00 -7.17
C ILE A 62 -5.74 1.77 -8.04
N TYR A 63 -6.41 2.83 -8.50
CA TYR A 63 -7.57 2.73 -9.37
C TYR A 63 -7.29 1.95 -10.67
N SER A 64 -6.03 1.91 -11.10
CA SER A 64 -5.60 1.22 -12.32
C SER A 64 -5.64 -0.31 -12.24
N ILE A 65 -5.83 -0.89 -11.04
CA ILE A 65 -5.82 -2.36 -10.85
C ILE A 65 -6.84 -3.06 -11.73
N PHE A 66 -7.97 -2.43 -12.02
CA PHE A 66 -9.02 -2.97 -12.88
C PHE A 66 -8.77 -2.80 -14.38
N ALA A 67 -7.64 -2.18 -14.77
CA ALA A 67 -7.20 -2.18 -16.16
C ALA A 67 -6.74 -3.57 -16.64
N ARG A 68 -6.45 -4.48 -15.71
CA ARG A 68 -6.05 -5.85 -16.04
C ARG A 68 -7.15 -6.55 -16.83
N GLY A 69 -6.78 -7.05 -18.02
CA GLY A 69 -7.70 -7.79 -18.90
C GLY A 69 -8.69 -6.95 -19.68
N LEU A 70 -8.66 -5.63 -19.59
CA LEU A 70 -9.46 -4.78 -20.45
C LEU A 70 -8.98 -4.89 -21.90
N SER A 71 -9.93 -5.18 -22.81
CA SER A 71 -9.69 -5.17 -24.25
C SER A 71 -10.18 -3.83 -24.79
N LEU A 72 -9.27 -2.89 -24.95
CA LEU A 72 -9.55 -1.58 -25.54
C LEU A 72 -8.77 -1.43 -26.84
N PRO A 73 -9.30 -0.68 -27.85
CA PRO A 73 -8.49 -0.26 -28.98
C PRO A 73 -7.31 0.57 -28.48
N PHE A 74 -6.09 0.03 -28.61
CA PHE A 74 -4.89 0.62 -28.02
C PHE A 74 -3.71 0.51 -28.99
N ASN A 75 -3.31 1.64 -29.57
CA ASN A 75 -2.17 1.73 -30.49
C ASN A 75 -1.47 3.11 -30.34
N PRO A 76 -1.01 3.46 -29.13
CA PRO A 76 -0.39 4.75 -28.87
C PRO A 76 0.99 4.86 -29.52
N LYS A 77 1.32 6.05 -30.00
CA LYS A 77 2.64 6.38 -30.59
C LYS A 77 3.50 7.22 -29.65
N ASN A 78 2.91 7.77 -28.60
CA ASN A 78 3.57 8.59 -27.61
C ASN A 78 2.85 8.49 -26.26
N PHE A 79 3.44 9.09 -25.21
CA PHE A 79 2.88 9.00 -23.87
C PHE A 79 1.50 9.65 -23.73
N LEU A 80 1.26 10.77 -24.40
CA LEU A 80 -0.03 11.45 -24.33
C LEU A 80 -1.15 10.56 -24.92
N GLU A 81 -0.87 9.85 -25.98
CA GLU A 81 -1.82 8.89 -26.56
C GLU A 81 -2.09 7.68 -25.64
N ILE A 82 -1.12 7.27 -24.81
CA ILE A 82 -1.36 6.26 -23.77
C ILE A 82 -2.40 6.78 -22.77
N LEU A 83 -2.26 8.03 -22.35
CA LEU A 83 -3.19 8.65 -21.42
C LEU A 83 -4.59 8.75 -22.06
N ASP A 84 -4.70 9.29 -23.26
CA ASP A 84 -5.98 9.51 -23.96
C ASP A 84 -6.68 8.20 -24.33
N GLN A 85 -5.95 7.21 -24.85
CA GLN A 85 -6.52 5.94 -25.31
C GLN A 85 -6.89 4.98 -24.18
N MET A 86 -6.28 5.11 -23.00
CA MET A 86 -6.48 4.16 -21.90
C MET A 86 -6.75 4.84 -20.55
N TRP A 87 -5.77 5.50 -19.96
CA TRP A 87 -5.86 5.91 -18.55
C TRP A 87 -6.96 6.91 -18.29
N TRP A 88 -7.09 7.95 -19.10
CA TRP A 88 -8.14 8.96 -18.94
C TRP A 88 -9.55 8.40 -19.19
N ARG A 89 -9.66 7.34 -19.95
CA ARG A 89 -10.95 6.65 -20.17
C ARG A 89 -11.32 5.78 -18.98
N ILE A 90 -10.34 5.16 -18.35
CA ILE A 90 -10.55 4.33 -17.17
C ILE A 90 -10.90 5.22 -15.98
N ASP A 91 -10.05 6.20 -15.66
CA ASP A 91 -10.24 7.03 -14.49
C ASP A 91 -11.54 7.87 -14.55
N ALA A 92 -11.97 8.28 -15.76
CA ALA A 92 -13.25 8.96 -15.96
C ALA A 92 -14.49 8.12 -15.58
N GLN A 93 -14.35 6.79 -15.47
CA GLN A 93 -15.45 5.87 -15.13
C GLN A 93 -15.38 5.38 -13.68
N ILE A 94 -14.42 5.84 -12.91
CA ILE A 94 -14.25 5.42 -11.53
C ILE A 94 -15.20 6.20 -10.63
N ASP A 95 -16.00 5.45 -9.86
CA ASP A 95 -16.86 5.93 -8.80
C ASP A 95 -16.33 5.55 -7.40
N ASN A 96 -17.06 5.90 -6.37
CA ASN A 96 -16.68 5.60 -4.99
C ASN A 96 -16.67 4.09 -4.68
N GLU A 97 -17.56 3.31 -5.28
CA GLU A 97 -17.61 1.86 -5.08
C GLU A 97 -16.41 1.18 -5.74
N THR A 98 -16.15 1.51 -7.00
CA THR A 98 -14.97 1.03 -7.74
C THR A 98 -13.68 1.44 -7.03
N THR A 99 -13.60 2.66 -6.51
CA THR A 99 -12.47 3.13 -5.71
C THR A 99 -12.23 2.28 -4.46
N PHE A 100 -13.30 1.94 -3.73
CA PHE A 100 -13.19 1.08 -2.55
C PHE A 100 -12.66 -0.32 -2.91
N TYR A 101 -13.24 -0.96 -3.92
CA TYR A 101 -12.82 -2.31 -4.31
C TYR A 101 -11.44 -2.34 -4.97
N SER A 102 -11.05 -1.30 -5.71
CA SER A 102 -9.68 -1.20 -6.21
C SER A 102 -8.67 -1.18 -5.06
N GLY A 103 -8.97 -0.47 -3.98
CA GLY A 103 -8.18 -0.46 -2.77
C GLY A 103 -8.10 -1.84 -2.09
N ILE A 104 -9.19 -2.61 -2.04
CA ILE A 104 -9.18 -3.97 -1.50
C ILE A 104 -8.29 -4.89 -2.34
N VAL A 105 -8.48 -4.90 -3.66
CA VAL A 105 -7.73 -5.80 -4.56
C VAL A 105 -6.25 -5.45 -4.59
N ALA A 106 -5.90 -4.18 -4.80
CA ALA A 106 -4.51 -3.74 -4.80
C ALA A 106 -3.86 -3.91 -3.42
N GLY A 107 -4.59 -3.61 -2.35
CA GLY A 107 -4.09 -3.77 -0.99
C GLY A 107 -3.77 -5.21 -0.62
N LYS A 108 -4.55 -6.17 -1.11
CA LYS A 108 -4.23 -7.60 -0.98
C LYS A 108 -2.91 -7.94 -1.70
N GLU A 109 -2.75 -7.50 -2.95
CA GLU A 109 -1.50 -7.69 -3.72
C GLU A 109 -0.29 -7.07 -2.98
N PHE A 110 -0.45 -5.88 -2.40
CA PHE A 110 0.60 -5.24 -1.61
C PHE A 110 1.00 -6.10 -0.40
N ILE A 111 0.04 -6.59 0.37
CA ILE A 111 0.30 -7.44 1.54
C ILE A 111 1.00 -8.74 1.13
N GLU A 112 0.54 -9.40 0.09
CA GLU A 112 1.14 -10.66 -0.41
C GLU A 112 2.60 -10.48 -0.89
N ASN A 113 2.97 -9.25 -1.28
CA ASN A 113 4.32 -8.88 -1.68
C ASN A 113 5.13 -8.16 -0.58
N GLY A 114 4.67 -8.16 0.67
CA GLY A 114 5.39 -7.58 1.81
C GLY A 114 5.39 -6.06 1.88
N VAL A 115 4.54 -5.39 1.08
CA VAL A 115 4.34 -3.94 1.14
C VAL A 115 3.37 -3.61 2.26
N THR A 116 3.75 -2.71 3.15
CA THR A 116 2.91 -2.28 4.28
C THR A 116 2.63 -0.78 4.31
N THR A 117 3.27 -0.04 3.42
CA THR A 117 3.07 1.41 3.28
C THR A 117 2.94 1.74 1.80
N VAL A 118 1.91 2.50 1.44
CA VAL A 118 1.61 2.88 0.05
C VAL A 118 1.47 4.38 -0.05
N ILE A 119 2.07 4.96 -1.10
CA ILE A 119 1.85 6.35 -1.51
C ILE A 119 1.10 6.30 -2.83
N ASP A 120 -0.17 6.72 -2.82
CA ASP A 120 -1.06 6.63 -3.97
C ASP A 120 -1.48 8.01 -4.47
N HIS A 121 -1.44 8.16 -5.77
CA HIS A 121 -1.99 9.29 -6.51
C HIS A 121 -3.26 8.82 -7.23
N HIS A 122 -4.40 9.26 -6.73
CA HIS A 122 -5.73 8.81 -7.16
C HIS A 122 -6.39 9.72 -8.18
N ALA A 123 -7.13 9.13 -9.09
CA ALA A 123 -8.04 9.81 -9.99
C ALA A 123 -9.38 9.04 -10.09
N SER A 124 -10.50 9.77 -10.10
CA SER A 124 -11.84 9.21 -10.26
C SER A 124 -12.79 10.26 -10.82
N GLY A 125 -13.33 10.03 -12.03
CA GLY A 125 -14.09 11.05 -12.74
C GLY A 125 -15.55 11.12 -12.35
N LEU A 126 -16.19 10.00 -12.00
CA LEU A 126 -17.60 9.99 -11.59
C LEU A 126 -17.81 10.52 -10.18
N ASP A 127 -16.88 10.20 -9.27
CA ASP A 127 -16.97 10.60 -7.86
C ASP A 127 -15.62 11.11 -7.34
N ILE A 128 -15.37 12.41 -7.48
CA ILE A 128 -14.19 13.04 -6.86
C ILE A 128 -14.36 13.07 -5.34
N ASN A 129 -15.51 13.56 -4.89
CA ASN A 129 -15.80 13.74 -3.47
C ASN A 129 -15.90 12.40 -2.74
N LYS A 130 -15.13 12.24 -1.66
CA LYS A 130 -15.02 11.04 -0.82
C LYS A 130 -14.21 9.88 -1.42
N SER A 131 -13.64 10.00 -2.60
CA SER A 131 -12.84 8.94 -3.21
C SER A 131 -11.64 8.53 -2.33
N LEU A 132 -10.88 9.50 -1.81
CA LEU A 132 -9.81 9.21 -0.86
C LEU A 132 -10.32 8.63 0.47
N THR A 133 -11.59 8.89 0.84
CA THR A 133 -12.22 8.21 1.98
C THR A 133 -12.40 6.73 1.71
N GLN A 134 -12.79 6.37 0.50
CA GLN A 134 -12.97 4.97 0.13
C GLN A 134 -11.62 4.23 0.13
N LEU A 135 -10.56 4.85 -0.40
CA LEU A 135 -9.21 4.28 -0.32
C LEU A 135 -8.73 4.13 1.13
N LYS A 136 -8.94 5.15 1.98
CA LYS A 136 -8.65 5.01 3.41
C LYS A 136 -9.41 3.84 4.02
N LYS A 137 -10.71 3.74 3.77
CA LYS A 137 -11.57 2.68 4.31
C LYS A 137 -11.10 1.28 3.88
N SER A 138 -10.71 1.12 2.61
CA SER A 138 -10.21 -0.15 2.10
C SER A 138 -8.80 -0.48 2.59
N LEU A 139 -7.84 0.41 2.36
CA LEU A 139 -6.42 0.15 2.64
C LEU A 139 -6.10 0.18 4.14
N VAL A 140 -6.59 1.20 4.85
CA VAL A 140 -6.20 1.45 6.25
C VAL A 140 -7.15 0.78 7.22
N ASP A 141 -8.47 1.06 7.09
CA ASP A 141 -9.44 0.61 8.09
C ASP A 141 -9.73 -0.90 7.95
N THR A 142 -9.76 -1.42 6.71
CA THR A 142 -10.06 -2.83 6.45
C THR A 142 -8.79 -3.70 6.42
N LEU A 143 -7.76 -3.29 5.69
CA LEU A 143 -6.57 -4.11 5.46
C LEU A 143 -5.40 -3.79 6.42
N GLY A 144 -5.45 -2.68 7.14
CA GLY A 144 -4.42 -2.31 8.12
C GLY A 144 -3.12 -1.78 7.51
N LEU A 145 -3.11 -1.44 6.23
CA LEU A 145 -1.96 -0.80 5.58
C LEU A 145 -1.80 0.66 6.06
N ARG A 146 -0.60 1.18 5.95
CA ARG A 146 -0.34 2.62 6.05
C ARG A 146 -0.45 3.23 4.67
N ALA A 147 -1.09 4.38 4.55
CA ALA A 147 -1.25 5.04 3.27
C ALA A 147 -1.04 6.56 3.35
N ILE A 148 -0.42 7.10 2.31
CA ILE A 148 -0.41 8.52 1.98
C ILE A 148 -1.20 8.63 0.69
N LEU A 149 -2.29 9.39 0.72
CA LEU A 149 -3.22 9.48 -0.40
C LEU A 149 -3.33 10.93 -0.88
N CYS A 150 -3.25 11.15 -2.18
CA CYS A 150 -3.56 12.43 -2.79
C CYS A 150 -4.48 12.24 -4.00
N PHE A 151 -5.28 13.26 -4.31
CA PHE A 151 -6.10 13.27 -5.51
C PHE A 151 -5.41 14.07 -6.61
N GLU A 152 -5.53 13.61 -7.85
CA GLU A 152 -5.04 14.34 -9.02
C GLU A 152 -5.70 15.71 -9.12
N THR A 153 -4.89 16.76 -9.22
CA THR A 153 -5.39 18.11 -9.51
C THR A 153 -5.13 18.42 -10.97
N SER A 154 -6.18 18.36 -11.77
CA SER A 154 -6.11 18.47 -13.24
C SER A 154 -7.31 19.25 -13.75
N ASP A 155 -7.13 19.95 -14.88
CA ASP A 155 -8.20 20.63 -15.62
C ASP A 155 -9.14 19.68 -16.39
N ARG A 156 -8.87 18.39 -16.35
CA ARG A 156 -9.80 17.34 -16.82
C ARG A 156 -11.03 17.20 -15.92
N TYR A 157 -10.96 17.72 -14.71
CA TYR A 157 -12.02 17.71 -13.69
C TYR A 157 -12.32 19.13 -13.20
N GLU A 158 -13.33 19.28 -12.34
CA GLU A 158 -13.54 20.52 -11.60
C GLU A 158 -12.40 20.73 -10.59
N VAL A 159 -11.46 21.60 -10.91
CA VAL A 159 -10.21 21.83 -10.14
C VAL A 159 -10.47 22.12 -8.66
N LYS A 160 -11.56 22.86 -8.34
CA LYS A 160 -11.92 23.16 -6.96
C LYS A 160 -12.27 21.93 -6.15
N ASP A 161 -12.92 20.94 -6.78
CA ASP A 161 -13.27 19.69 -6.12
C ASP A 161 -12.04 18.81 -5.94
N CYS A 162 -11.12 18.78 -6.90
CA CYS A 162 -9.84 18.09 -6.77
C CYS A 162 -9.02 18.63 -5.59
N ILE A 163 -8.87 19.96 -5.52
CA ILE A 163 -8.16 20.63 -4.41
C ILE A 163 -8.84 20.33 -3.07
N LYS A 164 -10.18 20.43 -3.02
CA LYS A 164 -10.95 20.18 -1.82
C LYS A 164 -10.80 18.73 -1.31
N GLU A 165 -10.80 17.76 -2.21
CA GLU A 165 -10.58 16.36 -1.84
C GLU A 165 -9.16 16.13 -1.34
N SER A 166 -8.15 16.68 -2.00
CA SER A 166 -6.76 16.61 -1.57
C SER A 166 -6.52 17.30 -0.22
N VAL A 167 -6.95 18.55 -0.04
CA VAL A 167 -6.71 19.34 1.19
C VAL A 167 -7.42 18.75 2.41
N ARG A 168 -8.62 18.22 2.25
CA ARG A 168 -9.33 17.56 3.35
C ARG A 168 -8.60 16.34 3.90
N ARG A 169 -7.62 15.81 3.15
CA ARG A 169 -7.04 14.51 3.39
C ARG A 169 -5.51 14.46 3.29
N TYR A 170 -4.84 15.59 3.42
CA TYR A 170 -3.41 15.62 3.74
C TYR A 170 -3.17 14.96 5.10
N ILE A 171 -3.62 13.71 5.24
CA ILE A 171 -3.48 12.96 6.47
C ILE A 171 -2.66 11.74 6.13
N LEU A 172 -1.46 11.75 6.65
CA LEU A 172 -0.66 10.58 6.88
C LEU A 172 -1.51 9.62 7.73
N PHE A 173 -2.17 8.66 7.09
CA PHE A 173 -2.87 7.59 7.81
C PHE A 173 -1.83 6.61 8.35
N LEU A 174 -1.02 7.10 9.28
CA LEU A 174 -0.19 6.25 10.10
C LEU A 174 -1.09 5.72 11.20
N ARG A 175 -1.44 4.44 11.15
CA ARG A 175 -1.79 3.73 12.36
C ARG A 175 -0.50 3.61 13.17
N PHE A 176 -0.22 4.59 13.99
CA PHE A 176 0.58 4.36 15.18
C PHE A 176 -0.38 3.82 16.25
N PRO A 177 -0.04 2.71 16.88
CA PRO A 177 -0.74 2.25 18.06
C PRO A 177 -0.62 3.27 19.18
#